data_47e027718ddec7ec90a58b67dedfafff
#
_entry.id   47e027718ddec7ec90a58b67dedfafff
#
_cell.length_a   1.000
_cell.length_b   1.000
_cell.length_c   1.000
_cell.angle_alpha   90.00
_cell.angle_beta   90.00
_cell.angle_gamma   90.00
#
_symmetry.space_group_name_H-M   'P 1'
#
loop_
_entity.id
_entity.type
_entity.pdbx_description
1 polymer ?
#
loop_
_entity_poly.entity_id
_entity_poly.type
_entity_poly.pdbx_seq_one_letter_code
_entity_poly.pdbx_strand_id
1 'polypeptide(L)'
;MEQYQYTSEYSEMPVIKQDRYFSKIHAKHQAAYGDFGAVNIRDNIVSTFREALIQERNPSVSNNVLLVGKVQSGKTSNLELFTALAFDNGFNLVVIYGGYDSTLLGQTTNRFRKTFDIPSETDYSDSSPVIFSSDDSKQLLSVDNEIFEDLLAANKPVFLISMKRPAAMAKVNDLLQRIDKSKLRAFIIDDEGDQASLNTKKNKATDASATYAEIVRMKKQLGDPLYLSVTATPQAIIFLDEYSELRPDAIRLIEPGKGYCGAESYHLFDSDSIEIISDEDQQELTNGKMPGTLRAAICHYIISSAIMCKRGKNMSDMIIHSHRNVSNHSAIYQCVDAFVQAFKDDIMYNNLDALKTRFEELEKCYIR
;
A
#
# COMPACT_ATOMS: atom_id res chain seq x y z
N MET A 1 -37.65 -15.45 -30.14
CA MET A 1 -36.22 -15.18 -30.28
C MET A 1 -36.11 -13.69 -30.59
N GLU A 2 -36.03 -12.87 -29.54
CA GLU A 2 -35.79 -11.44 -29.69
C GLU A 2 -34.30 -11.24 -29.92
N GLN A 3 -33.96 -10.69 -31.07
CA GLN A 3 -32.61 -10.25 -31.38
C GLN A 3 -32.30 -9.03 -30.53
N TYR A 4 -31.41 -9.22 -29.55
CA TYR A 4 -30.75 -8.10 -28.91
C TYR A 4 -29.89 -7.38 -29.95
N GLN A 5 -30.38 -6.26 -30.45
CA GLN A 5 -29.56 -5.31 -31.19
C GLN A 5 -28.59 -4.67 -30.19
N TYR A 6 -27.33 -5.10 -30.26
CA TYR A 6 -26.23 -4.33 -29.72
C TYR A 6 -26.09 -3.03 -30.51
N THR A 7 -26.72 -1.97 -30.06
CA THR A 7 -26.36 -0.63 -30.50
C THR A 7 -24.99 -0.31 -29.96
N SER A 8 -23.96 -0.47 -30.78
CA SER A 8 -22.62 -0.01 -30.54
C SER A 8 -22.57 1.51 -30.62
N GLU A 9 -22.99 2.22 -29.57
CA GLU A 9 -22.38 3.50 -29.26
C GLU A 9 -21.00 3.23 -28.70
N TYR A 10 -20.04 2.91 -29.55
CA TYR A 10 -18.64 3.10 -29.28
C TYR A 10 -18.42 4.62 -29.23
N SER A 11 -18.72 5.23 -28.10
CA SER A 11 -18.16 6.53 -27.74
C SER A 11 -16.65 6.40 -27.91
N GLU A 12 -16.02 7.30 -28.65
CA GLU A 12 -14.59 7.29 -28.92
C GLU A 12 -13.82 7.00 -27.62
N MET A 13 -12.93 6.00 -27.68
CA MET A 13 -12.13 5.64 -26.50
C MET A 13 -11.41 6.88 -26.00
N PRO A 14 -11.43 7.16 -24.68
CA PRO A 14 -10.80 8.35 -24.15
C PRO A 14 -9.31 8.36 -24.51
N VAL A 15 -8.86 9.44 -25.10
CA VAL A 15 -7.44 9.69 -25.35
C VAL A 15 -6.78 9.98 -24.03
N ILE A 16 -5.81 9.14 -23.65
CA ILE A 16 -5.07 9.25 -22.40
C ILE A 16 -3.77 10.01 -22.68
N LYS A 17 -3.59 11.14 -22.03
CA LYS A 17 -2.33 11.88 -22.08
C LYS A 17 -1.30 11.22 -21.17
N GLN A 18 -0.10 11.04 -21.68
CA GLN A 18 1.06 10.51 -20.97
C GLN A 18 2.18 11.56 -21.04
N ASP A 19 1.93 12.67 -20.34
CA ASP A 19 2.76 13.85 -20.44
C ASP A 19 3.83 13.93 -19.32
N ARG A 20 3.92 15.06 -18.68
CA ARG A 20 4.99 15.44 -17.74
C ARG A 20 5.11 14.51 -16.53
N TYR A 21 4.00 14.29 -15.82
CA TYR A 21 4.03 13.50 -14.58
C TYR A 21 4.23 12.02 -14.89
N PHE A 22 3.50 11.51 -15.85
CA PHE A 22 3.63 10.12 -16.29
C PHE A 22 5.05 9.81 -16.75
N SER A 23 5.59 10.60 -17.67
CA SER A 23 6.93 10.39 -18.25
C SER A 23 8.02 10.42 -17.17
N LYS A 24 7.92 11.35 -16.22
CA LYS A 24 8.86 11.48 -15.11
C LYS A 24 8.84 10.24 -14.19
N ILE A 25 7.65 9.79 -13.80
CA ILE A 25 7.52 8.66 -12.87
C ILE A 25 7.82 7.34 -13.56
N HIS A 26 7.39 7.18 -14.81
CA HIS A 26 7.75 6.00 -15.61
C HIS A 26 9.27 5.86 -15.75
N ALA A 27 10.01 6.94 -16.00
CA ALA A 27 11.47 6.92 -16.03
C ALA A 27 12.09 6.51 -14.67
N LYS A 28 11.53 6.97 -13.54
CA LYS A 28 11.95 6.50 -12.21
C LYS A 28 11.70 5.00 -12.02
N HIS A 29 10.56 4.50 -12.50
CA HIS A 29 10.27 3.06 -12.46
C HIS A 29 11.22 2.26 -13.35
N GLN A 30 11.60 2.77 -14.54
CA GLN A 30 12.62 2.14 -15.37
C GLN A 30 13.98 2.04 -14.67
N ALA A 31 14.40 3.10 -13.99
CA ALA A 31 15.64 3.11 -13.21
C ALA A 31 15.59 2.14 -12.01
N ALA A 32 14.43 1.98 -11.36
CA ALA A 32 14.26 1.15 -10.18
C ALA A 32 14.03 -0.33 -10.49
N TYR A 33 13.24 -0.65 -11.54
CA TYR A 33 12.72 -1.99 -11.82
C TYR A 33 13.17 -2.53 -13.20
N GLY A 34 13.93 -1.75 -13.95
CA GLY A 34 14.29 -2.05 -15.35
C GLY A 34 13.11 -1.88 -16.31
N ASP A 35 13.39 -1.96 -17.60
CA ASP A 35 12.40 -1.72 -18.66
C ASP A 35 11.19 -2.64 -18.56
N PHE A 36 11.42 -3.93 -18.32
CA PHE A 36 10.34 -4.90 -18.23
C PHE A 36 9.39 -4.62 -17.07
N GLY A 37 9.93 -4.29 -15.88
CA GLY A 37 9.12 -3.96 -14.70
C GLY A 37 8.32 -2.68 -14.90
N ALA A 38 8.93 -1.65 -15.47
CA ALA A 38 8.26 -0.39 -15.78
C ALA A 38 7.15 -0.54 -16.84
N VAL A 39 7.36 -1.34 -17.87
CA VAL A 39 6.35 -1.66 -18.90
C VAL A 39 5.18 -2.39 -18.28
N ASN A 40 5.44 -3.38 -17.42
CA ASN A 40 4.37 -4.10 -16.71
C ASN A 40 3.49 -3.16 -15.89
N ILE A 41 4.10 -2.27 -15.08
CA ILE A 41 3.36 -1.27 -14.29
C ILE A 41 2.56 -0.34 -15.21
N ARG A 42 3.17 0.13 -16.29
CA ARG A 42 2.50 0.99 -17.28
C ARG A 42 1.25 0.33 -17.85
N ASP A 43 1.38 -0.91 -18.32
CA ASP A 43 0.30 -1.62 -19.01
C ASP A 43 -0.86 -1.92 -18.05
N ASN A 44 -0.58 -2.32 -16.80
CA ASN A 44 -1.58 -2.46 -15.75
C ASN A 44 -2.35 -1.15 -15.55
N ILE A 45 -1.65 -0.03 -15.46
CA ILE A 45 -2.25 1.25 -15.06
C ILE A 45 -2.95 1.96 -16.22
N VAL A 46 -2.39 1.95 -17.42
CA VAL A 46 -3.04 2.60 -18.57
C VAL A 46 -4.38 1.92 -18.89
N SER A 47 -4.46 0.60 -18.81
CA SER A 47 -5.72 -0.13 -18.99
C SER A 47 -6.74 0.19 -17.90
N THR A 48 -6.31 0.20 -16.63
CA THR A 48 -7.16 0.53 -15.48
C THR A 48 -7.69 1.97 -15.56
N PHE A 49 -6.83 2.92 -15.89
CA PHE A 49 -7.18 4.34 -15.99
C PHE A 49 -8.17 4.59 -17.15
N ARG A 50 -7.95 3.94 -18.29
CA ARG A 50 -8.88 4.04 -19.44
C ARG A 50 -10.29 3.64 -19.06
N GLU A 51 -10.41 2.54 -18.35
CA GLU A 51 -11.71 2.04 -17.93
C GLU A 51 -12.36 2.93 -16.87
N ALA A 52 -11.57 3.42 -15.91
CA ALA A 52 -12.05 4.39 -14.93
C ALA A 52 -12.62 5.65 -15.63
N LEU A 53 -11.96 6.15 -16.68
CA LEU A 53 -12.45 7.28 -17.48
C LEU A 53 -13.74 6.95 -18.29
N ILE A 54 -13.89 5.71 -18.74
CA ILE A 54 -15.11 5.27 -19.41
C ILE A 54 -16.28 5.24 -18.41
N GLN A 55 -16.05 4.73 -17.21
CA GLN A 55 -17.04 4.68 -16.14
C GLN A 55 -17.44 6.09 -15.67
N GLU A 56 -16.48 7.01 -15.50
CA GLU A 56 -16.74 8.41 -15.13
C GLU A 56 -17.73 9.11 -16.07
N ARG A 57 -17.81 8.67 -17.33
CA ARG A 57 -18.75 9.21 -18.33
C ARG A 57 -20.15 8.60 -18.26
N ASN A 58 -20.33 7.55 -17.47
CA ASN A 58 -21.61 6.87 -17.32
C ASN A 58 -22.29 7.28 -16.00
N PRO A 59 -23.28 8.19 -16.02
CA PRO A 59 -23.92 8.68 -14.80
C PRO A 59 -24.78 7.61 -14.10
N SER A 60 -24.98 6.45 -14.70
CA SER A 60 -25.76 5.36 -14.13
C SER A 60 -24.95 4.39 -13.27
N VAL A 61 -23.63 4.58 -13.21
CA VAL A 61 -22.71 3.69 -12.50
C VAL A 61 -21.95 4.52 -11.48
N SER A 62 -21.88 4.05 -10.25
CA SER A 62 -20.96 4.65 -9.27
C SER A 62 -19.54 4.39 -9.74
N ASN A 63 -18.62 5.31 -9.47
CA ASN A 63 -17.30 5.27 -10.06
C ASN A 63 -16.28 4.58 -9.13
N ASN A 64 -16.59 3.33 -8.75
CA ASN A 64 -15.79 2.54 -7.82
C ASN A 64 -14.98 1.46 -8.55
N VAL A 65 -13.66 1.54 -8.48
CA VAL A 65 -12.75 0.56 -9.06
C VAL A 65 -11.98 -0.16 -7.94
N LEU A 66 -12.02 -1.48 -7.93
CA LEU A 66 -11.20 -2.31 -7.06
C LEU A 66 -9.95 -2.76 -7.81
N LEU A 67 -8.79 -2.37 -7.32
CA LEU A 67 -7.49 -2.78 -7.82
C LEU A 67 -6.91 -3.87 -6.92
N VAL A 68 -6.83 -5.09 -7.43
CA VAL A 68 -6.34 -6.25 -6.69
C VAL A 68 -4.91 -6.57 -7.11
N GLY A 69 -4.01 -6.63 -6.15
CA GLY A 69 -2.62 -7.05 -6.42
C GLY A 69 -2.11 -7.98 -5.34
N LYS A 70 -1.32 -8.97 -5.70
CA LYS A 70 -0.69 -9.88 -4.74
C LYS A 70 0.10 -9.11 -3.67
N VAL A 71 0.34 -9.73 -2.52
CA VAL A 71 1.14 -9.12 -1.44
C VAL A 71 2.53 -8.75 -1.98
N GLN A 72 2.97 -7.52 -1.76
CA GLN A 72 4.27 -6.99 -2.22
C GLN A 72 4.49 -7.07 -3.75
N SER A 73 3.42 -7.09 -4.55
CA SER A 73 3.48 -7.12 -6.02
C SER A 73 3.75 -5.76 -6.69
N GLY A 74 4.04 -4.72 -5.91
CA GLY A 74 4.26 -3.37 -6.44
C GLY A 74 2.98 -2.52 -6.54
N LYS A 75 1.94 -2.82 -5.76
CA LYS A 75 0.69 -2.04 -5.73
C LYS A 75 0.92 -0.54 -5.63
N THR A 76 1.81 -0.11 -4.73
CA THR A 76 2.08 1.32 -4.54
C THR A 76 2.71 1.98 -5.77
N SER A 77 3.63 1.30 -6.47
CA SER A 77 4.21 1.84 -7.72
C SER A 77 3.15 1.97 -8.81
N ASN A 78 2.17 1.06 -8.84
CA ASN A 78 1.00 1.21 -9.71
C ASN A 78 0.16 2.45 -9.33
N LEU A 79 -0.06 2.71 -8.03
CA LEU A 79 -0.78 3.90 -7.56
C LEU A 79 -0.03 5.21 -7.88
N GLU A 80 1.29 5.22 -7.75
CA GLU A 80 2.12 6.36 -8.12
C GLU A 80 1.95 6.71 -9.60
N LEU A 81 2.02 5.71 -10.48
CA LEU A 81 1.87 5.92 -11.91
C LEU A 81 0.42 6.27 -12.30
N PHE A 82 -0.58 5.68 -11.62
CA PHE A 82 -1.98 6.04 -11.79
C PHE A 82 -2.22 7.52 -11.45
N THR A 83 -1.67 7.98 -10.33
CA THR A 83 -1.78 9.36 -9.89
C THR A 83 -1.11 10.33 -10.89
N ALA A 84 0.06 9.95 -11.40
CA ALA A 84 0.75 10.73 -12.43
C ALA A 84 -0.10 10.87 -13.70
N LEU A 85 -0.68 9.76 -14.13
CA LEU A 85 -1.55 9.72 -15.30
C LEU A 85 -2.82 10.56 -15.08
N ALA A 86 -3.40 10.51 -13.88
CA ALA A 86 -4.55 11.33 -13.52
C ALA A 86 -4.23 12.82 -13.59
N PHE A 87 -3.08 13.26 -13.08
CA PHE A 87 -2.65 14.64 -13.16
C PHE A 87 -2.45 15.12 -14.61
N ASP A 88 -1.82 14.30 -15.45
CA ASP A 88 -1.67 14.62 -16.89
C ASP A 88 -3.01 14.69 -17.62
N ASN A 89 -4.08 14.05 -17.08
CA ASN A 89 -5.42 14.05 -17.65
C ASN A 89 -6.40 15.02 -16.94
N GLY A 90 -5.87 15.99 -16.19
CA GLY A 90 -6.63 17.13 -15.67
C GLY A 90 -7.27 16.91 -14.30
N PHE A 91 -6.95 15.82 -13.60
CA PHE A 91 -7.23 15.73 -12.17
C PHE A 91 -6.29 16.68 -11.42
N ASN A 92 -6.80 17.43 -10.47
CA ASN A 92 -6.02 18.39 -9.69
C ASN A 92 -6.06 18.15 -8.18
N LEU A 93 -6.87 17.17 -7.72
CA LEU A 93 -6.90 16.72 -6.34
C LEU A 93 -6.89 15.20 -6.25
N VAL A 94 -6.03 14.66 -5.42
CA VAL A 94 -6.10 13.27 -4.97
C VAL A 94 -6.21 13.19 -3.46
N VAL A 95 -7.23 12.47 -2.97
CA VAL A 95 -7.37 12.12 -1.56
C VAL A 95 -6.84 10.70 -1.36
N ILE A 96 -5.88 10.51 -0.48
CA ILE A 96 -5.30 9.20 -0.19
C ILE A 96 -5.59 8.82 1.25
N TYR A 97 -6.28 7.71 1.44
CA TYR A 97 -6.43 7.07 2.74
C TYR A 97 -5.31 6.04 2.90
N GLY A 98 -4.28 6.41 3.66
CA GLY A 98 -3.04 5.64 3.81
C GLY A 98 -2.86 5.12 5.23
N GLY A 99 -3.33 3.89 5.53
CA GLY A 99 -3.14 3.26 6.81
C GLY A 99 -3.97 3.84 7.96
N TYR A 100 -3.90 3.19 9.12
CA TYR A 100 -4.66 3.53 10.31
C TYR A 100 -3.77 4.05 11.47
N ASP A 101 -2.47 4.12 11.29
CA ASP A 101 -1.51 4.69 12.24
C ASP A 101 -0.59 5.73 11.58
N SER A 102 0.09 6.52 12.42
CA SER A 102 0.96 7.61 11.98
C SER A 102 2.20 7.11 11.23
N THR A 103 2.69 5.93 11.56
CA THR A 103 3.88 5.35 10.91
C THR A 103 3.56 5.02 9.45
N LEU A 104 2.45 4.34 9.20
CA LEU A 104 2.00 4.00 7.84
C LEU A 104 1.65 5.25 7.04
N LEU A 105 0.98 6.22 7.68
CA LEU A 105 0.70 7.52 7.05
C LEU A 105 1.99 8.23 6.64
N GLY A 106 2.97 8.30 7.56
CA GLY A 106 4.28 8.90 7.29
C GLY A 106 5.03 8.20 6.15
N GLN A 107 4.98 6.87 6.10
CA GLN A 107 5.55 6.09 5.01
C GLN A 107 4.88 6.41 3.67
N THR A 108 3.55 6.45 3.62
CA THR A 108 2.80 6.80 2.41
C THR A 108 3.11 8.23 1.96
N THR A 109 3.06 9.19 2.88
CA THR A 109 3.37 10.60 2.60
C THR A 109 4.79 10.77 2.05
N ASN A 110 5.79 10.17 2.71
CA ASN A 110 7.18 10.24 2.27
C ASN A 110 7.41 9.57 0.92
N ARG A 111 6.71 8.49 0.62
CA ARG A 111 6.79 7.80 -0.66
C ARG A 111 6.29 8.70 -1.79
N PHE A 112 5.09 9.25 -1.69
CA PHE A 112 4.55 10.16 -2.70
C PHE A 112 5.41 11.43 -2.82
N ARG A 113 5.90 11.98 -1.70
CA ARG A 113 6.83 13.12 -1.71
C ARG A 113 8.09 12.82 -2.53
N LYS A 114 8.73 11.67 -2.28
CA LYS A 114 9.93 11.23 -3.01
C LYS A 114 9.64 10.95 -4.49
N THR A 115 8.53 10.28 -4.78
CA THR A 115 8.18 9.90 -6.15
C THR A 115 7.89 11.12 -7.01
N PHE A 116 7.16 12.10 -6.49
CA PHE A 116 6.80 13.33 -7.21
C PHE A 116 7.80 14.47 -7.05
N ASP A 117 8.94 14.25 -6.35
CA ASP A 117 9.98 15.27 -6.04
C ASP A 117 9.40 16.51 -5.36
N ILE A 118 8.53 16.28 -4.38
CA ILE A 118 7.90 17.36 -3.63
C ILE A 118 8.83 17.80 -2.51
N PRO A 119 9.20 19.08 -2.43
CA PRO A 119 10.06 19.61 -1.38
C PRO A 119 9.51 19.37 0.02
N SER A 120 10.39 19.30 1.02
CA SER A 120 9.99 19.19 2.43
C SER A 120 9.37 20.48 2.95
N GLU A 121 9.88 21.61 2.49
CA GLU A 121 9.30 22.92 2.76
C GLU A 121 8.28 23.24 1.68
N THR A 122 7.14 23.78 2.11
CA THR A 122 6.02 24.06 1.21
C THR A 122 6.32 25.35 0.43
N ASP A 123 6.90 25.19 -0.75
CA ASP A 123 6.99 26.28 -1.71
C ASP A 123 5.87 26.14 -2.74
N TYR A 124 4.87 27.01 -2.63
CA TYR A 124 3.73 27.02 -3.56
C TYR A 124 4.07 27.61 -4.93
N SER A 125 5.23 28.27 -5.08
CA SER A 125 5.66 28.91 -6.35
C SER A 125 6.24 27.92 -7.35
N ASP A 126 6.74 26.80 -6.87
CA ASP A 126 7.31 25.73 -7.69
C ASP A 126 6.20 25.00 -8.47
N SER A 127 6.58 24.32 -9.53
CA SER A 127 5.68 23.54 -10.40
C SER A 127 5.40 22.12 -9.88
N SER A 128 5.91 21.75 -8.71
CA SER A 128 5.67 20.45 -8.08
C SER A 128 4.27 20.37 -7.47
N PRO A 129 3.66 19.17 -7.34
CA PRO A 129 2.45 19.00 -6.56
C PRO A 129 2.63 19.42 -5.10
N VAL A 130 1.53 19.72 -4.41
CA VAL A 130 1.53 20.06 -2.98
C VAL A 130 0.95 18.90 -2.18
N ILE A 131 1.52 18.62 -1.01
CA ILE A 131 0.99 17.61 -0.08
C ILE A 131 0.52 18.28 1.22
N PHE A 132 -0.73 18.00 1.57
CA PHE A 132 -1.28 18.23 2.91
C PHE A 132 -1.57 16.88 3.56
N SER A 133 -1.08 16.69 4.78
CA SER A 133 -1.23 15.41 5.49
C SER A 133 -1.96 15.59 6.82
N SER A 134 -2.82 14.65 7.17
CA SER A 134 -3.51 14.65 8.47
C SER A 134 -2.57 14.41 9.66
N ASP A 135 -1.33 13.99 9.42
CA ASP A 135 -0.30 13.87 10.45
C ASP A 135 0.19 15.27 10.89
N ASP A 136 0.24 16.21 9.97
CA ASP A 136 0.45 17.63 10.26
C ASP A 136 -0.91 18.32 10.47
N SER A 137 -1.51 18.06 11.64
CA SER A 137 -2.80 18.63 12.01
C SER A 137 -2.78 20.17 12.08
N LYS A 138 -1.61 20.79 12.32
CA LYS A 138 -1.46 22.25 12.32
C LYS A 138 -1.53 22.76 10.88
N GLN A 139 -0.84 22.11 9.96
CA GLN A 139 -0.87 22.49 8.54
C GLN A 139 -2.28 22.39 7.96
N LEU A 140 -2.99 21.27 8.18
CA LEU A 140 -4.36 21.08 7.67
C LEU A 140 -5.37 22.07 8.27
N LEU A 141 -5.22 22.44 9.55
CA LEU A 141 -6.10 23.39 10.22
C LEU A 141 -5.77 24.85 9.86
N SER A 142 -4.53 25.12 9.50
CA SER A 142 -4.02 26.47 9.15
C SER A 142 -3.98 26.74 7.66
N VAL A 143 -4.34 25.76 6.80
CA VAL A 143 -4.48 26.01 5.37
C VAL A 143 -5.57 27.05 5.19
N ASP A 144 -5.16 28.21 4.71
CA ASP A 144 -6.08 29.23 4.25
C ASP A 144 -6.86 28.68 3.05
N ASN A 145 -8.20 28.80 3.11
CA ASN A 145 -9.04 28.35 2.01
C ASN A 145 -8.65 29.05 0.71
N GLU A 146 -8.28 30.32 0.77
CA GLU A 146 -7.84 31.11 -0.36
C GLU A 146 -6.60 30.51 -1.04
N ILE A 147 -5.59 30.12 -0.24
CA ILE A 147 -4.39 29.45 -0.77
C ILE A 147 -4.77 28.11 -1.45
N PHE A 148 -5.65 27.34 -0.83
CA PHE A 148 -6.07 26.06 -1.40
C PHE A 148 -6.86 26.23 -2.70
N GLU A 149 -7.75 27.21 -2.75
CA GLU A 149 -8.53 27.55 -3.93
C GLU A 149 -7.64 28.11 -5.06
N ASP A 150 -6.63 28.91 -4.74
CA ASP A 150 -5.64 29.41 -5.69
C ASP A 150 -4.82 28.27 -6.33
N LEU A 151 -4.41 27.28 -5.53
CA LEU A 151 -3.72 26.09 -6.05
C LEU A 151 -4.61 25.33 -7.05
N LEU A 152 -5.87 25.12 -6.71
CA LEU A 152 -6.82 24.44 -7.59
C LEU A 152 -7.14 25.28 -8.84
N ALA A 153 -7.29 26.60 -8.69
CA ALA A 153 -7.54 27.51 -9.80
C ALA A 153 -6.36 27.55 -10.79
N ALA A 154 -5.14 27.45 -10.28
CA ALA A 154 -3.93 27.31 -11.08
C ALA A 154 -3.75 25.89 -11.69
N ASN A 155 -4.70 24.99 -11.46
CA ASN A 155 -4.61 23.57 -11.83
C ASN A 155 -3.35 22.90 -11.29
N LYS A 156 -2.87 23.32 -10.12
CA LYS A 156 -1.73 22.72 -9.43
C LYS A 156 -2.18 21.46 -8.71
N PRO A 157 -1.54 20.32 -8.95
CA PRO A 157 -1.95 19.07 -8.31
C PRO A 157 -1.76 19.10 -6.80
N VAL A 158 -2.79 18.68 -6.08
CA VAL A 158 -2.81 18.64 -4.62
C VAL A 158 -3.06 17.21 -4.13
N PHE A 159 -2.26 16.78 -3.17
CA PHE A 159 -2.47 15.57 -2.39
C PHE A 159 -3.07 15.93 -1.04
N LEU A 160 -4.17 15.28 -0.67
CA LEU A 160 -4.69 15.23 0.68
C LEU A 160 -4.51 13.81 1.23
N ILE A 161 -3.55 13.61 2.13
CA ILE A 161 -3.24 12.29 2.67
C ILE A 161 -3.77 12.20 4.09
N SER A 162 -4.64 11.22 4.36
CA SER A 162 -5.30 11.06 5.67
C SER A 162 -5.16 9.66 6.22
N MET A 163 -5.02 9.57 7.55
CA MET A 163 -5.24 8.30 8.25
C MET A 163 -6.70 7.86 8.13
N LYS A 164 -6.93 6.54 8.12
CA LYS A 164 -8.26 5.93 8.20
C LYS A 164 -8.80 5.95 9.62
N ARG A 165 -8.82 7.14 10.23
CA ARG A 165 -9.44 7.40 11.53
C ARG A 165 -10.51 8.47 11.37
N PRO A 166 -11.72 8.26 11.90
CA PRO A 166 -12.83 9.20 11.70
C PRO A 166 -12.48 10.66 12.01
N ALA A 167 -11.77 10.91 13.10
CA ALA A 167 -11.37 12.27 13.48
C ALA A 167 -10.35 12.92 12.52
N ALA A 168 -9.47 12.15 11.89
CA ALA A 168 -8.52 12.65 10.87
C ALA A 168 -9.25 12.91 9.56
N MET A 169 -10.12 11.98 9.14
CA MET A 169 -10.91 12.08 7.92
C MET A 169 -11.91 13.24 7.99
N ALA A 170 -12.54 13.44 9.14
CA ALA A 170 -13.45 14.58 9.37
C ALA A 170 -12.76 15.93 9.11
N LYS A 171 -11.51 16.11 9.55
CA LYS A 171 -10.75 17.34 9.30
C LYS A 171 -10.55 17.62 7.81
N VAL A 172 -10.25 16.58 7.03
CA VAL A 172 -10.10 16.68 5.57
C VAL A 172 -11.45 16.97 4.92
N ASN A 173 -12.52 16.31 5.38
CA ASN A 173 -13.88 16.58 4.94
C ASN A 173 -14.32 18.03 5.24
N ASP A 174 -13.99 18.53 6.41
CA ASP A 174 -14.34 19.91 6.82
C ASP A 174 -13.56 20.96 6.01
N LEU A 175 -12.30 20.69 5.62
CA LEU A 175 -11.56 21.53 4.70
C LEU A 175 -12.27 21.58 3.35
N LEU A 176 -12.57 20.43 2.75
CA LEU A 176 -13.23 20.35 1.44
C LEU A 176 -14.65 20.91 1.43
N GLN A 177 -15.32 20.94 2.59
CA GLN A 177 -16.65 21.55 2.68
C GLN A 177 -16.60 23.07 2.47
N ARG A 178 -15.50 23.72 2.83
CA ARG A 178 -15.35 25.19 2.84
C ARG A 178 -14.87 25.80 1.53
N ILE A 179 -14.34 24.98 0.61
CA ILE A 179 -13.73 25.44 -0.66
C ILE A 179 -14.72 25.41 -1.83
N ASP A 180 -14.49 26.29 -2.82
CA ASP A 180 -15.19 26.22 -4.11
C ASP A 180 -14.70 24.99 -4.91
N LYS A 181 -15.66 24.18 -5.32
CA LYS A 181 -15.43 22.92 -6.04
C LYS A 181 -15.62 23.03 -7.55
N SER A 182 -15.97 24.21 -8.06
CA SER A 182 -16.31 24.40 -9.49
C SER A 182 -15.15 24.05 -10.45
N LYS A 183 -13.90 24.15 -9.97
CA LYS A 183 -12.70 23.80 -10.75
C LYS A 183 -12.03 22.53 -10.28
N LEU A 184 -12.68 21.78 -9.40
CA LEU A 184 -12.12 20.60 -8.79
C LEU A 184 -12.42 19.37 -9.66
N ARG A 185 -11.37 18.62 -10.01
CA ARG A 185 -11.50 17.26 -10.51
C ARG A 185 -10.68 16.34 -9.64
N ALA A 186 -11.38 15.59 -8.82
CA ALA A 186 -10.80 14.79 -7.74
C ALA A 186 -10.93 13.30 -8.00
N PHE A 187 -10.04 12.52 -7.38
CA PHE A 187 -10.23 11.09 -7.17
C PHE A 187 -9.75 10.68 -5.76
N ILE A 188 -10.22 9.53 -5.32
CA ILE A 188 -9.89 8.99 -3.99
C ILE A 188 -9.14 7.67 -4.17
N ILE A 189 -8.03 7.53 -3.47
CA ILE A 189 -7.30 6.26 -3.30
C ILE A 189 -7.54 5.76 -1.88
N ASP A 190 -8.04 4.55 -1.76
CA ASP A 190 -8.18 3.82 -0.50
C ASP A 190 -7.21 2.64 -0.48
N ASP A 191 -5.99 2.88 0.00
CA ASP A 191 -4.97 1.84 0.11
C ASP A 191 -5.31 0.90 1.27
N GLU A 192 -5.21 -0.41 1.05
CA GLU A 192 -5.73 -1.45 1.95
C GLU A 192 -7.23 -1.24 2.26
N GLY A 193 -8.06 -1.10 1.21
CA GLY A 193 -9.48 -0.80 1.32
C GLY A 193 -10.32 -1.87 2.03
N ASP A 194 -9.81 -3.09 2.18
CA ASP A 194 -10.40 -4.14 3.02
C ASP A 194 -10.23 -3.88 4.52
N GLN A 195 -9.34 -2.95 4.91
CA GLN A 195 -9.07 -2.60 6.30
C GLN A 195 -9.74 -1.28 6.69
N ALA A 196 -10.55 -1.33 7.75
CA ALA A 196 -11.24 -0.19 8.37
C ALA A 196 -12.23 0.60 7.48
N SER A 197 -12.19 0.47 6.15
CA SER A 197 -13.05 1.22 5.24
C SER A 197 -14.47 0.66 5.13
N LEU A 198 -14.64 -0.62 5.41
CA LEU A 198 -15.91 -1.32 5.21
C LEU A 198 -16.90 -1.06 6.34
N ASN A 199 -18.19 -1.10 5.98
CA ASN A 199 -19.25 -0.99 6.99
C ASN A 199 -19.35 -2.29 7.81
N THR A 200 -18.95 -2.24 9.08
CA THR A 200 -18.96 -3.38 10.02
C THR A 200 -20.21 -3.47 10.88
N LYS A 201 -21.20 -2.59 10.67
CA LYS A 201 -22.45 -2.62 11.44
C LYS A 201 -23.35 -3.78 11.05
N LYS A 202 -24.13 -4.29 12.03
CA LYS A 202 -25.03 -5.42 11.80
C LYS A 202 -26.15 -5.08 10.81
N ASN A 203 -26.76 -3.91 10.96
CA ASN A 203 -27.75 -3.40 10.02
C ASN A 203 -27.09 -2.41 9.05
N LYS A 204 -26.50 -2.92 7.99
CA LYS A 204 -25.75 -2.12 7.02
C LYS A 204 -26.63 -1.19 6.18
N ALA A 205 -27.91 -1.47 6.09
CA ALA A 205 -28.85 -0.62 5.33
C ALA A 205 -29.16 0.69 6.06
N THR A 206 -29.13 0.70 7.41
CA THR A 206 -29.50 1.87 8.22
C THR A 206 -28.35 2.44 9.03
N ASP A 207 -27.34 1.60 9.34
CA ASP A 207 -26.25 1.98 10.21
C ASP A 207 -24.90 1.99 9.46
N ALA A 208 -24.07 2.97 9.75
CA ALA A 208 -22.73 3.08 9.20
C ALA A 208 -21.65 3.04 10.28
N SER A 209 -20.52 2.39 9.99
CA SER A 209 -19.32 2.54 10.80
C SER A 209 -18.74 3.96 10.60
N ALA A 210 -18.08 4.50 11.61
CA ALA A 210 -17.63 5.89 11.56
C ALA A 210 -16.65 6.17 10.41
N THR A 211 -15.72 5.24 10.13
CA THR A 211 -14.77 5.38 9.01
C THR A 211 -15.50 5.33 7.66
N TYR A 212 -16.38 4.35 7.48
CA TYR A 212 -17.21 4.24 6.28
C TYR A 212 -18.02 5.51 6.03
N ALA A 213 -18.67 6.05 7.08
CA ALA A 213 -19.46 7.27 6.98
C ALA A 213 -18.64 8.48 6.49
N GLU A 214 -17.39 8.61 6.96
CA GLU A 214 -16.50 9.69 6.50
C GLU A 214 -16.05 9.51 5.05
N ILE A 215 -15.82 8.27 4.58
CA ILE A 215 -15.51 8.01 3.17
C ILE A 215 -16.72 8.38 2.30
N VAL A 216 -17.92 7.94 2.67
CA VAL A 216 -19.16 8.26 1.94
C VAL A 216 -19.42 9.76 1.94
N ARG A 217 -19.18 10.45 3.07
CA ARG A 217 -19.27 11.91 3.15
C ARG A 217 -18.32 12.58 2.16
N MET A 218 -17.07 12.10 2.09
CA MET A 218 -16.07 12.59 1.13
C MET A 218 -16.54 12.41 -0.31
N LYS A 219 -16.98 11.20 -0.66
CA LYS A 219 -17.52 10.91 -2.01
C LYS A 219 -18.63 11.88 -2.39
N LYS A 220 -19.62 12.06 -1.51
CA LYS A 220 -20.76 12.97 -1.75
C LYS A 220 -20.33 14.43 -1.90
N GLN A 221 -19.38 14.89 -1.10
CA GLN A 221 -18.84 16.25 -1.20
C GLN A 221 -18.12 16.52 -2.51
N LEU A 222 -17.47 15.51 -3.07
CA LEU A 222 -16.71 15.60 -4.33
C LEU A 222 -17.55 15.24 -5.56
N GLY A 223 -18.87 15.03 -5.41
CA GLY A 223 -19.75 14.70 -6.52
C GLY A 223 -19.59 13.28 -7.06
N ASP A 224 -19.35 12.33 -6.17
CA ASP A 224 -19.11 10.91 -6.48
C ASP A 224 -17.91 10.69 -7.42
N PRO A 225 -16.70 11.08 -6.99
CA PRO A 225 -15.50 11.00 -7.80
C PRO A 225 -15.08 9.54 -8.01
N LEU A 226 -14.14 9.32 -8.91
CA LEU A 226 -13.45 8.04 -9.01
C LEU A 226 -12.92 7.62 -7.63
N TYR A 227 -13.36 6.44 -7.17
CA TYR A 227 -12.89 5.82 -5.93
C TYR A 227 -12.13 4.55 -6.26
N LEU A 228 -10.81 4.57 -6.03
CA LEU A 228 -9.91 3.48 -6.30
C LEU A 228 -9.56 2.78 -4.99
N SER A 229 -10.22 1.66 -4.72
CA SER A 229 -9.88 0.78 -3.60
C SER A 229 -8.79 -0.18 -4.00
N VAL A 230 -7.78 -0.37 -3.17
CA VAL A 230 -6.60 -1.20 -3.46
C VAL A 230 -6.38 -2.20 -2.34
N THR A 231 -6.22 -3.47 -2.68
CA THR A 231 -5.96 -4.51 -1.67
C THR A 231 -5.24 -5.74 -2.24
N ALA A 232 -4.65 -6.53 -1.34
CA ALA A 232 -4.17 -7.88 -1.63
C ALA A 232 -5.18 -8.96 -1.21
N THR A 233 -6.18 -8.61 -0.38
CA THR A 233 -7.18 -9.51 0.20
C THR A 233 -8.62 -9.04 -0.15
N PRO A 234 -9.04 -9.22 -1.42
CA PRO A 234 -10.23 -8.57 -1.97
C PRO A 234 -11.55 -9.16 -1.48
N GLN A 235 -11.55 -10.30 -0.77
CA GLN A 235 -12.76 -11.08 -0.46
C GLN A 235 -13.85 -10.23 0.21
N ALA A 236 -13.46 -9.43 1.22
CA ALA A 236 -14.42 -8.60 1.94
C ALA A 236 -15.05 -7.49 1.09
N ILE A 237 -14.33 -7.01 0.07
CA ILE A 237 -14.81 -5.95 -0.83
C ILE A 237 -15.67 -6.53 -1.96
N ILE A 238 -15.27 -7.68 -2.52
CA ILE A 238 -16.01 -8.34 -3.62
C ILE A 238 -17.42 -8.75 -3.18
N PHE A 239 -17.57 -9.17 -1.91
CA PHE A 239 -18.85 -9.60 -1.35
C PHE A 239 -19.64 -8.49 -0.65
N LEU A 240 -19.33 -7.22 -0.93
CA LEU A 240 -20.16 -6.11 -0.45
C LEU A 240 -21.58 -6.20 -1.03
N ASP A 241 -22.55 -5.92 -0.17
CA ASP A 241 -23.96 -5.90 -0.55
C ASP A 241 -24.30 -4.69 -1.44
N GLU A 242 -25.51 -4.71 -2.01
CA GLU A 242 -26.01 -3.67 -2.90
C GLU A 242 -26.20 -2.31 -2.22
N TYR A 243 -26.26 -2.27 -0.89
CA TYR A 243 -26.43 -1.04 -0.10
C TYR A 243 -25.09 -0.33 0.17
N SER A 244 -23.98 -0.93 -0.18
CA SER A 244 -22.67 -0.33 0.08
C SER A 244 -22.29 0.68 -1.01
N GLU A 245 -22.12 1.93 -0.61
CA GLU A 245 -21.61 3.02 -1.45
C GLU A 245 -20.17 2.80 -1.95
N LEU A 246 -19.45 1.78 -1.39
CA LEU A 246 -18.08 1.42 -1.76
C LEU A 246 -18.01 0.12 -2.55
N ARG A 247 -19.15 -0.46 -2.94
CA ARG A 247 -19.18 -1.65 -3.78
C ARG A 247 -18.50 -1.35 -5.12
N PRO A 248 -17.54 -2.19 -5.54
CA PRO A 248 -16.86 -1.95 -6.81
C PRO A 248 -17.78 -2.19 -8.01
N ASP A 249 -17.72 -1.29 -8.98
CA ASP A 249 -18.35 -1.44 -10.29
C ASP A 249 -17.43 -2.17 -11.26
N ALA A 250 -16.12 -2.06 -11.05
CA ALA A 250 -15.11 -2.78 -11.81
C ALA A 250 -14.01 -3.34 -10.91
N ILE A 251 -13.46 -4.48 -11.32
CA ILE A 251 -12.34 -5.13 -10.65
C ILE A 251 -11.21 -5.27 -11.65
N ARG A 252 -10.01 -4.86 -11.24
CA ARG A 252 -8.79 -4.96 -12.03
C ARG A 252 -7.71 -5.68 -11.25
N LEU A 253 -6.99 -6.56 -11.96
CA LEU A 253 -5.85 -7.29 -11.41
C LEU A 253 -4.55 -6.58 -11.79
N ILE A 254 -3.69 -6.38 -10.81
CA ILE A 254 -2.30 -6.00 -11.03
C ILE A 254 -1.50 -7.27 -11.24
N GLU A 255 -1.03 -7.48 -12.45
CA GLU A 255 -0.10 -8.55 -12.74
C GLU A 255 1.26 -8.24 -12.13
N PRO A 256 1.82 -9.15 -11.31
CA PRO A 256 3.13 -8.93 -10.72
C PRO A 256 4.23 -8.94 -11.79
N GLY A 257 5.31 -8.22 -11.54
CA GLY A 257 6.47 -8.19 -12.41
C GLY A 257 7.19 -9.55 -12.47
N LYS A 258 8.01 -9.75 -13.52
CA LYS A 258 8.83 -10.96 -13.67
C LYS A 258 9.76 -11.14 -12.46
N GLY A 259 9.83 -12.36 -11.95
CA GLY A 259 10.65 -12.68 -10.78
C GLY A 259 9.93 -12.42 -9.44
N TYR A 260 8.63 -12.12 -9.48
CA TYR A 260 7.83 -12.06 -8.26
C TYR A 260 7.80 -13.43 -7.57
N CYS A 261 8.22 -13.45 -6.31
CA CYS A 261 8.11 -14.60 -5.42
C CYS A 261 7.02 -14.33 -4.40
N GLY A 262 5.88 -15.00 -4.53
CA GLY A 262 4.74 -14.87 -3.64
C GLY A 262 4.43 -16.18 -2.91
N ALA A 263 3.27 -16.23 -2.26
CA ALA A 263 2.82 -17.41 -1.52
C ALA A 263 2.86 -18.71 -2.35
N GLU A 264 2.55 -18.64 -3.65
CA GLU A 264 2.62 -19.80 -4.54
C GLU A 264 4.03 -20.39 -4.62
N SER A 265 5.06 -19.54 -4.65
CA SER A 265 6.46 -20.00 -4.73
C SER A 265 6.86 -20.82 -3.50
N TYR A 266 6.38 -20.41 -2.32
CA TYR A 266 6.75 -21.05 -1.06
C TYR A 266 5.83 -22.21 -0.68
N HIS A 267 4.52 -22.10 -0.97
CA HIS A 267 3.53 -23.09 -0.51
C HIS A 267 3.21 -24.17 -1.54
N LEU A 268 3.37 -23.91 -2.84
CA LEU A 268 3.02 -24.84 -3.89
C LEU A 268 4.23 -25.47 -4.58
N PHE A 269 5.30 -24.67 -4.80
CA PHE A 269 6.45 -25.09 -5.60
C PHE A 269 7.68 -25.46 -4.78
N ASP A 270 7.79 -24.94 -3.58
CA ASP A 270 8.93 -25.19 -2.68
C ASP A 270 8.40 -25.38 -1.24
N SER A 271 7.77 -26.52 -1.01
CA SER A 271 7.24 -26.88 0.32
C SER A 271 8.34 -27.07 1.37
N ASP A 272 9.59 -27.34 0.94
CA ASP A 272 10.74 -27.50 1.84
C ASP A 272 11.17 -26.16 2.47
N SER A 273 10.69 -25.05 1.93
CA SER A 273 10.88 -23.71 2.53
C SER A 273 10.01 -23.43 3.75
N ILE A 274 9.07 -24.33 4.09
CA ILE A 274 8.15 -24.17 5.20
C ILE A 274 8.41 -25.24 6.25
N GLU A 275 8.79 -24.82 7.43
CA GLU A 275 8.95 -25.68 8.59
C GLU A 275 7.82 -25.46 9.59
N ILE A 276 7.19 -26.54 10.04
CA ILE A 276 6.09 -26.47 11.02
C ILE A 276 6.71 -26.43 12.42
N ILE A 277 6.37 -25.40 13.19
CA ILE A 277 6.76 -25.27 14.60
C ILE A 277 5.88 -26.21 15.43
N SER A 278 6.50 -27.07 16.25
CA SER A 278 5.79 -27.99 17.13
C SER A 278 5.08 -27.28 18.28
N ASP A 279 4.11 -27.94 18.90
CA ASP A 279 3.43 -27.44 20.09
C ASP A 279 4.40 -27.30 21.28
N GLU A 280 5.40 -28.18 21.39
CA GLU A 280 6.47 -28.09 22.39
C GLU A 280 7.30 -26.84 22.21
N ASP A 281 7.71 -26.53 20.98
CA ASP A 281 8.45 -25.31 20.66
C ASP A 281 7.63 -24.04 20.97
N GLN A 282 6.34 -24.05 20.72
CA GLN A 282 5.45 -22.95 21.09
C GLN A 282 5.36 -22.75 22.61
N GLN A 283 5.31 -23.85 23.38
CA GLN A 283 5.34 -23.79 24.84
C GLN A 283 6.69 -23.26 25.36
N GLU A 284 7.81 -23.69 24.78
CA GLU A 284 9.13 -23.17 25.12
C GLU A 284 9.21 -21.66 24.90
N LEU A 285 8.74 -21.17 23.75
CA LEU A 285 8.68 -19.72 23.45
C LEU A 285 7.82 -18.97 24.48
N THR A 286 6.66 -19.52 24.85
CA THR A 286 5.77 -18.89 25.84
C THR A 286 6.45 -18.82 27.22
N ASN A 287 7.33 -19.78 27.55
CA ASN A 287 8.08 -19.84 28.77
C ASN A 287 9.41 -19.01 28.70
N GLY A 288 9.64 -18.26 27.63
CA GLY A 288 10.85 -17.46 27.45
C GLY A 288 12.11 -18.28 27.17
N LYS A 289 11.97 -19.51 26.66
CA LYS A 289 13.09 -20.35 26.24
C LYS A 289 13.23 -20.32 24.73
N MET A 290 14.45 -20.46 24.25
CA MET A 290 14.76 -20.51 22.82
C MET A 290 14.53 -21.93 22.29
N PRO A 291 13.49 -22.18 21.46
CA PRO A 291 13.27 -23.48 20.85
C PRO A 291 14.37 -23.82 19.83
N GLY A 292 14.56 -25.13 19.62
CA GLY A 292 15.51 -25.63 18.64
C GLY A 292 15.21 -25.16 17.23
N THR A 293 13.93 -25.15 16.82
CA THR A 293 13.49 -24.68 15.51
C THR A 293 13.75 -23.20 15.29
N LEU A 294 13.50 -22.33 16.28
CA LEU A 294 13.79 -20.90 16.15
C LEU A 294 15.30 -20.65 16.08
N ARG A 295 16.10 -21.39 16.86
CA ARG A 295 17.56 -21.32 16.76
C ARG A 295 18.05 -21.71 15.38
N ALA A 296 17.57 -22.80 14.82
CA ALA A 296 17.88 -23.23 13.45
C ALA A 296 17.51 -22.17 12.41
N ALA A 297 16.32 -21.57 12.51
CA ALA A 297 15.86 -20.52 11.63
C ALA A 297 16.77 -19.26 11.68
N ILE A 298 17.17 -18.83 12.89
CA ILE A 298 18.08 -17.69 13.04
C ILE A 298 19.45 -18.04 12.45
N CYS A 299 19.96 -19.23 12.68
CA CYS A 299 21.22 -19.69 12.10
C CYS A 299 21.17 -19.70 10.59
N HIS A 300 20.11 -20.25 9.99
CA HIS A 300 19.90 -20.23 8.55
C HIS A 300 19.83 -18.81 8.00
N TYR A 301 19.14 -17.90 8.69
CA TYR A 301 19.10 -16.49 8.31
C TYR A 301 20.50 -15.84 8.33
N ILE A 302 21.32 -16.11 9.35
CA ILE A 302 22.70 -15.58 9.44
C ILE A 302 23.54 -16.02 8.23
N ILE A 303 23.48 -17.32 7.86
CA ILE A 303 24.22 -17.84 6.70
C ILE A 303 23.72 -17.20 5.41
N SER A 304 22.40 -17.18 5.21
CA SER A 304 21.77 -16.60 4.02
C SER A 304 22.14 -15.12 3.88
N SER A 305 22.13 -14.37 4.99
CA SER A 305 22.54 -12.96 5.02
C SER A 305 24.02 -12.78 4.65
N ALA A 306 24.90 -13.65 5.16
CA ALA A 306 26.32 -13.62 4.81
C ALA A 306 26.56 -13.90 3.33
N ILE A 307 25.84 -14.86 2.74
CA ILE A 307 25.88 -15.17 1.31
C ILE A 307 25.38 -13.98 0.49
N MET A 308 24.27 -13.35 0.90
CA MET A 308 23.71 -12.18 0.22
C MET A 308 24.68 -10.99 0.29
N CYS A 309 25.30 -10.75 1.45
CA CYS A 309 26.33 -9.71 1.62
C CYS A 309 27.51 -9.95 0.68
N LYS A 310 27.99 -11.19 0.59
CA LYS A 310 29.06 -11.58 -0.34
C LYS A 310 28.69 -11.35 -1.82
N ARG A 311 27.39 -11.40 -2.15
CA ARG A 311 26.84 -11.11 -3.49
C ARG A 311 26.55 -9.61 -3.70
N GLY A 312 26.99 -8.73 -2.79
CA GLY A 312 26.82 -7.28 -2.88
C GLY A 312 25.45 -6.77 -2.47
N LYS A 313 24.65 -7.56 -1.76
CA LYS A 313 23.40 -7.12 -1.12
C LYS A 313 23.69 -6.67 0.30
N ASN A 314 23.37 -5.43 0.63
CA ASN A 314 23.75 -4.81 1.90
C ASN A 314 22.70 -4.90 3.01
N MET A 315 21.50 -5.40 2.70
CA MET A 315 20.41 -5.51 3.67
C MET A 315 19.72 -6.88 3.54
N SER A 316 19.47 -7.47 4.70
CA SER A 316 18.67 -8.67 4.88
C SER A 316 17.99 -8.58 6.24
N ASP A 317 16.70 -8.80 6.29
CA ASP A 317 15.90 -8.69 7.50
C ASP A 317 15.18 -10.02 7.78
N MET A 318 15.07 -10.37 9.07
CA MET A 318 14.28 -11.50 9.55
C MET A 318 13.16 -10.99 10.45
N ILE A 319 11.93 -11.39 10.17
CA ILE A 319 10.79 -11.08 11.02
C ILE A 319 10.43 -12.31 11.84
N ILE A 320 10.40 -12.15 13.17
CA ILE A 320 9.94 -13.18 14.10
C ILE A 320 8.61 -12.72 14.68
N HIS A 321 7.53 -13.37 14.26
CA HIS A 321 6.17 -13.06 14.69
C HIS A 321 5.45 -14.36 15.11
N SER A 322 5.56 -14.70 16.36
CA SER A 322 5.10 -15.99 16.90
C SER A 322 3.79 -15.92 17.68
N HIS A 323 3.30 -14.73 18.02
CA HIS A 323 2.10 -14.59 18.82
C HIS A 323 1.31 -13.32 18.51
N ARG A 324 -0.01 -13.37 18.69
CA ARG A 324 -0.93 -12.26 18.47
C ARG A 324 -0.79 -11.15 19.52
N ASN A 325 -0.44 -11.48 20.76
CA ASN A 325 -0.37 -10.54 21.88
C ASN A 325 1.03 -9.94 22.02
N VAL A 326 1.10 -8.62 22.15
CA VAL A 326 2.34 -7.88 22.31
C VAL A 326 3.15 -8.30 23.55
N SER A 327 2.49 -8.69 24.65
CA SER A 327 3.16 -9.16 25.87
C SER A 327 4.09 -10.36 25.63
N ASN A 328 3.72 -11.26 24.71
CA ASN A 328 4.51 -12.44 24.41
C ASN A 328 5.72 -12.10 23.52
N HIS A 329 5.66 -11.01 22.75
CA HIS A 329 6.78 -10.54 21.94
C HIS A 329 7.97 -10.13 22.78
N SER A 330 7.76 -9.60 23.99
CA SER A 330 8.86 -9.19 24.89
C SER A 330 9.70 -10.37 25.37
N ALA A 331 9.07 -11.50 25.71
CA ALA A 331 9.80 -12.70 26.12
C ALA A 331 10.63 -13.29 24.96
N ILE A 332 10.02 -13.34 23.77
CA ILE A 332 10.69 -13.80 22.54
C ILE A 332 11.86 -12.89 22.18
N TYR A 333 11.65 -11.57 22.23
CA TYR A 333 12.71 -10.61 21.99
C TYR A 333 13.91 -10.83 22.93
N GLN A 334 13.68 -10.98 24.23
CA GLN A 334 14.75 -11.24 25.20
C GLN A 334 15.51 -12.52 24.89
N CYS A 335 14.82 -13.59 24.53
CA CYS A 335 15.42 -14.86 24.13
C CYS A 335 16.30 -14.74 22.89
N VAL A 336 15.78 -14.08 21.85
CA VAL A 336 16.50 -13.87 20.59
C VAL A 336 17.67 -12.93 20.78
N ASP A 337 17.49 -11.84 21.52
CA ASP A 337 18.54 -10.86 21.79
C ASP A 337 19.71 -11.51 22.56
N ALA A 338 19.40 -12.29 23.61
CA ALA A 338 20.43 -13.02 24.36
C ALA A 338 21.20 -14.00 23.47
N PHE A 339 20.51 -14.71 22.57
CA PHE A 339 21.16 -15.64 21.63
C PHE A 339 22.06 -14.89 20.63
N VAL A 340 21.57 -13.81 20.04
CA VAL A 340 22.32 -13.00 19.06
C VAL A 340 23.50 -12.32 19.72
N GLN A 341 23.33 -11.83 20.95
CA GLN A 341 24.41 -11.21 21.69
C GLN A 341 25.53 -12.22 22.02
N ALA A 342 25.16 -13.41 22.52
CA ALA A 342 26.14 -14.47 22.76
C ALA A 342 26.89 -14.88 21.48
N PHE A 343 26.22 -14.89 20.34
CA PHE A 343 26.86 -15.16 19.04
C PHE A 343 27.83 -14.05 18.64
N LYS A 344 27.49 -12.79 18.87
CA LYS A 344 28.38 -11.63 18.64
C LYS A 344 29.60 -11.69 19.53
N ASP A 345 29.42 -12.03 20.81
CA ASP A 345 30.50 -12.14 21.78
C ASP A 345 31.47 -13.26 21.39
N ASP A 346 30.98 -14.43 20.97
CA ASP A 346 31.80 -15.53 20.47
C ASP A 346 32.67 -15.11 19.27
N ILE A 347 32.12 -14.30 18.37
CA ILE A 347 32.90 -13.75 17.24
C ILE A 347 33.92 -12.72 17.73
N MET A 348 33.49 -11.78 18.58
CA MET A 348 34.32 -10.67 19.04
C MET A 348 35.54 -11.16 19.84
N TYR A 349 35.34 -12.15 20.69
CA TYR A 349 36.39 -12.74 21.52
C TYR A 349 37.10 -13.93 20.86
N ASN A 350 36.79 -14.23 19.59
CA ASN A 350 37.37 -15.32 18.80
C ASN A 350 37.29 -16.67 19.54
N ASN A 351 36.14 -16.96 20.14
CA ASN A 351 35.91 -18.22 20.87
C ASN A 351 35.68 -19.36 19.86
N LEU A 352 36.81 -19.93 19.39
CA LEU A 352 36.81 -20.89 18.28
C LEU A 352 36.00 -22.15 18.59
N ASP A 353 35.97 -22.64 19.82
CA ASP A 353 35.23 -23.84 20.20
C ASP A 353 33.74 -23.60 20.18
N ALA A 354 33.27 -22.47 20.71
CA ALA A 354 31.84 -22.08 20.64
C ALA A 354 31.40 -21.83 19.20
N LEU A 355 32.21 -21.12 18.42
CA LEU A 355 31.93 -20.86 16.99
C LEU A 355 31.90 -22.17 16.20
N LYS A 356 32.82 -23.11 16.45
CA LYS A 356 32.81 -24.42 15.79
C LYS A 356 31.51 -25.19 16.07
N THR A 357 31.10 -25.23 17.34
CA THR A 357 29.81 -25.88 17.71
C THR A 357 28.64 -25.23 17.01
N ARG A 358 28.60 -23.89 16.94
CA ARG A 358 27.55 -23.17 16.23
C ARG A 358 27.59 -23.42 14.72
N PHE A 359 28.79 -23.49 14.14
CA PHE A 359 28.93 -23.80 12.71
C PHE A 359 28.55 -25.25 12.38
N GLU A 360 28.76 -26.20 13.26
CA GLU A 360 28.27 -27.58 13.10
C GLU A 360 26.73 -27.64 13.15
N GLU A 361 26.08 -26.83 14.00
CA GLU A 361 24.63 -26.65 14.00
C GLU A 361 24.15 -26.02 12.69
N LEU A 362 24.84 -24.99 12.20
CA LEU A 362 24.56 -24.34 10.93
C LEU A 362 24.73 -25.27 9.73
N GLU A 363 25.79 -26.10 9.74
CA GLU A 363 26.04 -27.06 8.67
C GLU A 363 24.91 -28.11 8.58
N LYS A 364 24.43 -28.60 9.71
CA LYS A 364 23.28 -29.51 9.76
C LYS A 364 22.00 -28.90 9.22
N CYS A 365 21.80 -27.57 9.38
CA CYS A 365 20.68 -26.85 8.81
C CYS A 365 20.82 -26.57 7.30
N TYR A 366 22.07 -26.50 6.79
CA TYR A 366 22.35 -26.17 5.39
C TYR A 366 22.34 -27.38 4.46
N ILE A 367 22.55 -28.59 4.99
CA ILE A 367 22.58 -29.85 4.23
C ILE A 367 21.14 -30.46 4.07
N ARG A 368 20.16 -29.90 4.76
CA ARG A 368 18.75 -30.23 4.52
C ARG A 368 18.16 -29.35 3.45
#